data_76eacad18f2a542427cee897dd1e9b78
#
_entry.id   76eacad18f2a542427cee897dd1e9b78
#
_cell.length_a   1.000
_cell.length_b   1.000
_cell.length_c   1.000
_cell.angle_alpha   90.00
_cell.angle_beta   90.00
_cell.angle_gamma   90.00
#
_symmetry.space_group_name_H-M   'P 1'
#
loop_
_entity.id
_entity.type
_entity.pdbx_description
1 polymer ?
#
loop_
_entity_poly.entity_id
_entity_poly.type
_entity_poly.pdbx_seq_one_letter_code
_entity_poly.pdbx_strand_id
1 'polypeptide(L)' 'MKLTAIYKRVSEGYVGFVEELPGANTFGSTLEETRENLREAVELILETNRALAESEMDGADVIREPLVPFGGE' A
#
# COMPACT_ATOMS: atom_id res chain seq x y z
N MET A 1 -7.24 -7.33 5.63
CA MET A 1 -6.07 -6.62 6.15
C MET A 1 -6.39 -5.16 6.35
N LYS A 2 -5.93 -4.61 7.45
CA LYS A 2 -6.19 -3.23 7.77
C LYS A 2 -4.94 -2.39 7.50
N LEU A 3 -5.10 -1.30 6.77
CA LEU A 3 -4.01 -0.39 6.48
C LEU A 3 -4.20 0.90 7.26
N THR A 4 -3.10 1.43 7.77
CA THR A 4 -3.13 2.65 8.56
C THR A 4 -2.34 3.72 7.83
N ALA A 5 -3.02 4.82 7.52
CA ALA A 5 -2.37 5.96 6.87
C ALA A 5 -1.82 6.91 7.92
N ILE A 6 -0.59 7.30 7.74
CA ILE A 6 0.08 8.25 8.62
C ILE A 6 0.39 9.50 7.80
N TYR A 7 0.02 10.65 8.32
CA TYR A 7 0.29 11.93 7.66
C TYR A 7 1.14 12.78 8.57
N LYS A 8 2.29 13.17 8.08
CA LYS A 8 3.22 13.97 8.85
C LYS A 8 3.32 15.37 8.24
N ARG A 9 3.13 16.38 9.05
CA ARG A 9 3.23 17.74 8.60
C ARG A 9 4.69 18.15 8.42
N VAL A 10 5.00 18.74 7.29
CA VAL A 10 6.34 19.25 7.02
C VAL A 10 6.21 20.69 6.56
N SER A 11 7.34 21.36 6.35
CA SER A 11 7.31 22.81 6.10
C SER A 11 6.55 23.17 4.83
N GLU A 12 6.54 22.30 3.85
CA GLU A 12 5.92 22.62 2.56
C GLU A 12 4.66 21.81 2.28
N GLY A 13 4.13 21.13 3.27
CA GLY A 13 2.93 20.36 3.05
C GLY A 13 2.88 19.15 3.98
N TYR A 14 2.54 18.00 3.41
CA TYR A 14 2.39 16.77 4.18
C TYR A 14 3.07 15.62 3.47
N VAL A 15 3.66 14.75 4.27
CA VAL A 15 4.14 13.45 3.79
C VAL A 15 3.16 12.41 4.29
N GLY A 16 2.78 11.49 3.40
CA GLY A 16 1.87 10.41 3.77
C GLY A 16 2.49 9.07 3.51
N PHE A 17 2.23 8.12 4.39
CA PHE A 17 2.70 6.76 4.16
C PHE A 17 1.79 5.78 4.88
N VAL A 18 1.93 4.51 4.53
CA VAL A 18 1.13 3.45 5.13
C VAL A 18 2.01 2.63 6.03
N GLU A 19 1.58 2.53 7.27
CA GLU A 19 2.38 1.87 8.31
C GLU A 19 2.70 0.42 7.96
N GLU A 20 1.73 -0.29 7.42
CA GLU A 20 1.86 -1.72 7.15
C GLU A 20 2.29 -2.06 5.73
N LEU A 21 2.52 -1.07 4.89
CA LEU A 21 2.81 -1.32 3.49
C LEU A 21 4.02 -0.50 3.05
N PRO A 22 5.22 -1.05 3.22
CA PRO A 22 6.44 -0.34 2.82
C PRO A 22 6.41 0.05 1.34
N GLY A 23 6.89 1.22 1.04
CA GLY A 23 6.88 1.73 -0.33
C GLY A 23 5.69 2.60 -0.65
N ALA A 24 4.61 2.49 0.12
CA ALA A 24 3.45 3.34 -0.10
C ALA A 24 3.67 4.66 0.63
N ASN A 25 4.22 5.64 -0.08
CA ASN A 25 4.46 6.96 0.50
C ASN A 25 4.26 8.01 -0.56
N THR A 26 3.97 9.23 -0.12
CA THR A 26 3.66 10.30 -1.03
C THR A 26 3.84 11.64 -0.34
N PHE A 27 3.64 12.71 -1.10
CA PHE A 27 3.72 14.08 -0.62
C PHE A 27 2.58 14.88 -1.24
N GLY A 28 2.08 15.86 -0.51
CA GLY A 28 1.08 16.76 -1.02
C GLY A 28 1.18 18.11 -0.34
N SER A 29 0.70 19.16 -1.02
CA SER A 29 0.72 20.49 -0.46
C SER A 29 -0.30 20.66 0.65
N THR A 30 -1.38 19.91 0.59
CA THR A 30 -2.43 19.94 1.61
C THR A 30 -2.70 18.53 2.09
N LEU A 31 -3.37 18.43 3.23
CA LEU A 31 -3.72 17.12 3.76
C LEU A 31 -4.65 16.39 2.80
N GLU A 32 -5.59 17.09 2.23
CA GLU A 32 -6.54 16.49 1.31
C GLU A 32 -5.83 15.94 0.07
N GLU A 33 -4.92 16.71 -0.47
CA GLU A 33 -4.15 16.27 -1.63
C GLU A 33 -3.30 15.05 -1.28
N THR A 34 -2.71 15.08 -0.10
CA THR A 34 -1.87 13.96 0.33
C THR A 34 -2.69 12.68 0.49
N ARG A 35 -3.93 12.81 0.99
CA ARG A 35 -4.80 11.65 1.10
C ARG A 35 -5.09 11.04 -0.26
N GLU A 36 -5.37 11.89 -1.23
CA GLU A 36 -5.66 11.42 -2.58
C GLU A 36 -4.44 10.75 -3.19
N ASN A 37 -3.28 11.40 -3.05
CA ASN A 37 -2.04 10.85 -3.59
C ASN A 37 -1.67 9.53 -2.94
N LEU A 38 -1.92 9.41 -1.63
CA LEU A 38 -1.59 8.16 -0.95
C LEU A 38 -2.48 7.01 -1.41
N ARG A 39 -3.75 7.31 -1.65
CA ARG A 39 -4.65 6.27 -2.15
C ARG A 39 -4.16 5.74 -3.48
N GLU A 40 -3.72 6.62 -4.37
CA GLU A 40 -3.21 6.21 -5.66
C GLU A 40 -1.92 5.40 -5.52
N ALA A 41 -1.06 5.81 -4.59
CA ALA A 41 0.19 5.10 -4.37
C ALA A 41 -0.07 3.68 -3.87
N VAL A 42 -1.04 3.53 -2.96
CA VAL A 42 -1.38 2.21 -2.43
C VAL A 42 -1.94 1.32 -3.54
N GLU A 43 -2.83 1.87 -4.36
CA GLU A 43 -3.41 1.10 -5.45
C GLU A 43 -2.35 0.61 -6.41
N LEU A 44 -1.40 1.48 -6.73
CA LEU A 44 -0.33 1.12 -7.64
C LEU A 44 0.55 0.02 -7.06
N ILE A 45 0.89 0.12 -5.80
CA ILE A 45 1.75 -0.87 -5.16
C ILE A 45 1.07 -2.23 -5.08
N LEU A 46 -0.21 -2.24 -4.70
CA LEU A 46 -0.94 -3.50 -4.61
C LEU A 46 -1.09 -4.15 -5.98
N GLU A 47 -1.31 -3.34 -7.00
CA GLU A 47 -1.43 -3.86 -8.35
C GLU A 47 -0.10 -4.42 -8.84
N THR A 48 0.99 -3.71 -8.55
CA THR A 48 2.31 -4.17 -8.93
C THR A 48 2.66 -5.48 -8.24
N ASN A 49 2.36 -5.57 -6.95
CA ASN A 49 2.62 -6.80 -6.21
C ASN A 49 1.81 -7.96 -6.75
N ARG A 50 0.58 -7.71 -7.16
CA ARG A 50 -0.25 -8.76 -7.74
C ARG A 50 0.33 -9.24 -9.06
N ALA A 51 0.77 -8.30 -9.89
CA ALA A 51 1.33 -8.66 -11.19
C ALA A 51 2.61 -9.48 -11.01
N LEU A 52 3.44 -9.10 -10.04
CA LEU A 52 4.67 -9.86 -9.78
C LEU A 52 4.35 -11.26 -9.29
N ALA A 53 3.36 -11.38 -8.40
CA ALA A 53 2.97 -12.69 -7.88
C ALA A 53 2.44 -13.58 -8.99
N GLU A 54 1.63 -13.03 -9.89
CA GLU A 54 1.10 -13.80 -10.99
C GLU A 54 2.20 -14.26 -11.94
N SER A 55 3.20 -13.40 -12.13
CA SER A 55 4.33 -13.77 -12.97
C SER A 55 5.10 -14.94 -12.36
N GLU A 56 5.25 -14.94 -11.05
CA GLU A 56 5.97 -16.03 -10.38
C GLU A 56 5.17 -17.32 -10.36
N MET A 57 3.85 -17.22 -10.44
CA MET A 57 3.01 -18.40 -10.44
C MET A 57 2.84 -19.02 -11.84
N ASP A 58 3.21 -18.27 -12.85
CA ASP A 58 2.97 -18.70 -14.22
C ASP A 58 3.66 -20.02 -14.50
N GLY A 59 2.86 -21.02 -14.89
CA GLY A 59 3.41 -22.34 -15.19
C GLY A 59 3.83 -23.13 -13.98
N ALA A 60 3.63 -22.62 -12.80
CA ALA A 60 4.03 -23.29 -11.57
C ALA A 60 2.88 -24.07 -10.94
N ASP A 61 3.23 -25.07 -10.17
CA ASP A 61 2.23 -25.84 -9.42
C ASP A 61 2.08 -25.18 -8.06
N VAL A 62 1.02 -24.40 -7.88
CA VAL A 62 0.86 -23.57 -6.68
C VAL A 62 -0.40 -23.94 -5.91
N ILE A 63 -0.38 -23.65 -4.62
CA ILE A 63 -1.56 -23.76 -3.77
C ILE A 63 -1.92 -22.35 -3.35
N ARG A 64 -3.15 -21.98 -3.57
CA ARG A 64 -3.65 -20.64 -3.24
C ARG A 64 -4.73 -20.77 -2.16
N GLU A 65 -4.55 -20.09 -1.08
CA GLU A 65 -5.52 -20.14 0.00
C GLU A 65 -5.50 -18.82 0.75
N PRO A 66 -6.62 -18.46 1.40
CA PRO A 66 -6.67 -17.23 2.18
C PRO A 66 -5.69 -17.31 3.34
N LEU A 67 -5.09 -16.18 3.65
CA LEU A 67 -4.19 -16.07 4.79
C LEU A 67 -4.82 -15.18 5.83
N VAL A 68 -5.11 -15.72 7.00
CA VAL A 68 -5.68 -14.93 8.09
C VAL A 68 -4.52 -14.33 8.87
N PRO A 69 -4.48 -12.99 8.95
CA PRO A 69 -3.37 -12.36 9.65
C PRO A 69 -3.31 -12.79 11.11
N PHE A 70 -2.11 -12.89 11.61
CA PHE A 70 -1.91 -13.21 13.00
C PHE A 70 -2.56 -12.14 13.86
N GLY A 71 -3.27 -12.58 14.91
CA GLY A 71 -4.00 -11.65 15.74
C GLY A 71 -5.42 -11.42 15.25
N GLY A 72 -5.76 -12.02 14.15
CA GLY A 72 -7.10 -12.04 13.61
C GLY A 72 -7.61 -10.65 13.24
N GLU A 73 -8.43 -10.53 12.27
CA GLU A 73 -8.97 -9.24 12.00
C GLU A 73 -10.20 -9.36 11.18
#